data_0e170716d6cc8b07274b208e690526ee
#
_entry.id   0e170716d6cc8b07274b208e690526ee
#
_cell.length_a   1.000
_cell.length_b   1.000
_cell.length_c   1.000
_cell.angle_alpha   90.00
_cell.angle_beta   90.00
_cell.angle_gamma   90.00
#
_symmetry.space_group_name_H-M   'P 1'
#
loop_
_entity.id
_entity.type
_entity.pdbx_description
1 polymer ?
#
loop_
_entity_poly.entity_id
_entity_poly.type
_entity_poly.pdbx_seq_one_letter_code
_entity_poly.pdbx_strand_id
1 'polypeptide(L)'
;MEKGQGEAASDARPGKGRRTVWHRYRDFMERREETLAARTTDRVVREFEWGLEWTRNWPVADSAGSDPLSSLIRLNDRATSDSATFYAYTTPSDFHCGEDGLRFTSAVVTPYEENNRVLALWFPAAKPKKRAVVVLPHWNAQLEQHVALCRLLRAFGISALRLSLPYHDLRMPAELNRADYAVSSNVARTVDATRQAVVDTRSALDWLESRGYDRLGLVGTSLGSCYAFLAGAHEDRLRARVFNTFSYYFADVIWTGLTTRHIRQSFDGRIDLEQLRACWKVIAPASFVDRFAGQKGRSLFIYGKCDTTFPPRLSEQMIREIRRRRVDHKLVALPCGHYTLGESPFKFIDAYQICSFLLRSL
;
A
#
# COMPACT_ATOMS: atom_id res chain seq x y z
N MET A 1 35.67 64.67 24.53
CA MET A 1 36.36 63.46 25.04
C MET A 1 35.31 62.42 25.37
N GLU A 2 35.18 61.44 24.50
CA GLU A 2 34.56 60.17 24.92
C GLU A 2 34.92 59.14 23.83
N LYS A 3 35.54 58.09 24.30
CA LYS A 3 36.12 57.02 23.45
C LYS A 3 35.05 56.00 23.10
N GLY A 4 34.77 55.83 21.79
CA GLY A 4 34.02 54.70 21.29
C GLY A 4 34.86 53.43 21.35
N GLN A 5 34.38 52.40 22.07
CA GLN A 5 34.87 51.03 22.02
C GLN A 5 34.10 50.32 20.93
N GLY A 6 34.81 49.87 19.89
CA GLY A 6 34.25 48.95 18.90
C GLY A 6 34.23 47.52 19.44
N GLU A 7 33.06 46.92 19.53
CA GLU A 7 32.90 45.49 19.74
C GLU A 7 33.08 44.75 18.42
N ALA A 8 34.10 43.93 18.37
CA ALA A 8 34.35 42.97 17.27
C ALA A 8 33.35 41.82 17.41
N ALA A 9 32.41 41.71 16.49
CA ALA A 9 31.54 40.54 16.35
C ALA A 9 32.39 39.32 15.97
N SER A 10 32.49 38.39 16.87
CA SER A 10 33.12 37.08 16.66
C SER A 10 32.22 36.22 15.75
N ASP A 11 32.71 36.00 14.55
CA ASP A 11 32.12 35.11 13.54
C ASP A 11 32.32 33.64 13.99
N ALA A 12 31.39 33.12 14.82
CA ALA A 12 31.39 31.75 15.27
C ALA A 12 30.85 30.85 14.13
N ARG A 13 31.74 30.29 13.32
CA ARG A 13 31.41 29.22 12.38
C ARG A 13 30.75 28.08 13.13
N PRO A 14 29.57 27.56 12.66
CA PRO A 14 28.92 26.44 13.34
C PRO A 14 29.85 25.22 13.31
N GLY A 15 30.21 24.73 14.47
CA GLY A 15 31.09 23.57 14.65
C GLY A 15 30.55 22.36 13.91
N LYS A 16 31.40 21.67 13.13
CA LYS A 16 31.10 20.36 12.52
C LYS A 16 30.80 19.36 13.66
N GLY A 17 29.52 19.26 14.06
CA GLY A 17 29.05 18.29 15.02
C GLY A 17 29.46 16.88 14.57
N ARG A 18 30.09 16.10 15.43
CA ARG A 18 30.45 14.70 15.18
C ARG A 18 29.17 13.96 14.79
N ARG A 19 29.06 13.52 13.52
CA ARG A 19 27.97 12.65 13.07
C ARG A 19 27.95 11.41 13.96
N THR A 20 26.78 11.12 14.56
CA THR A 20 26.61 9.93 15.41
C THR A 20 26.74 8.65 14.59
N VAL A 21 27.03 7.51 15.24
CA VAL A 21 27.08 6.19 14.59
C VAL A 21 25.78 5.93 13.80
N TRP A 22 24.64 6.35 14.35
CA TRP A 22 23.33 6.22 13.68
C TRP A 22 23.25 7.02 12.36
N HIS A 23 23.78 8.25 12.31
CA HIS A 23 23.78 9.02 11.07
C HIS A 23 24.62 8.34 9.98
N ARG A 24 25.80 7.81 10.34
CA ARG A 24 26.66 7.08 9.40
C ARG A 24 25.99 5.81 8.87
N TYR A 25 25.33 5.07 9.76
CA TYR A 25 24.58 3.88 9.39
C TYR A 25 23.41 4.22 8.44
N ARG A 26 22.61 5.23 8.77
CA ARG A 26 21.52 5.69 7.92
C ARG A 26 22.01 6.12 6.54
N ASP A 27 23.08 6.93 6.46
CA ASP A 27 23.67 7.35 5.18
C ASP A 27 24.17 6.15 4.36
N PHE A 28 24.67 5.10 5.00
CA PHE A 28 25.04 3.84 4.35
C PHE A 28 23.82 3.12 3.80
N MET A 29 22.77 2.97 4.60
CA MET A 29 21.55 2.29 4.20
C MET A 29 20.83 3.04 3.06
N GLU A 30 20.75 4.37 3.11
CA GLU A 30 20.15 5.18 2.06
C GLU A 30 20.90 5.01 0.71
N ARG A 31 22.24 5.01 0.72
CA ARG A 31 23.03 4.68 -0.48
C ARG A 31 22.79 3.25 -0.98
N ARG A 32 22.61 2.30 -0.06
CA ARG A 32 22.28 0.92 -0.42
C ARG A 32 20.91 0.86 -1.10
N GLU A 33 19.91 1.56 -0.59
CA GLU A 33 18.59 1.70 -1.19
C GLU A 33 18.66 2.28 -2.62
N GLU A 34 19.43 3.34 -2.83
CA GLU A 34 19.67 3.93 -4.15
C GLU A 34 20.30 2.93 -5.13
N THR A 35 21.32 2.19 -4.66
CA THR A 35 21.97 1.15 -5.47
C THR A 35 21.01 0.04 -5.85
N LEU A 36 20.15 -0.41 -4.94
CA LEU A 36 19.15 -1.45 -5.20
C LEU A 36 18.04 -0.93 -6.12
N ALA A 37 17.60 0.29 -5.91
CA ALA A 37 16.58 0.93 -6.77
C ALA A 37 17.07 1.11 -8.21
N ALA A 38 18.36 1.42 -8.40
CA ALA A 38 18.96 1.61 -9.74
C ALA A 38 19.03 0.32 -10.58
N ARG A 39 18.85 -0.86 -9.96
CA ARG A 39 18.77 -2.13 -10.70
C ARG A 39 17.51 -2.26 -11.56
N THR A 40 16.48 -1.48 -11.24
CA THR A 40 15.25 -1.42 -12.02
C THR A 40 15.43 -0.37 -13.12
N THR A 41 15.59 -0.80 -14.36
CA THR A 41 15.92 0.06 -15.51
C THR A 41 14.75 0.29 -16.46
N ASP A 42 13.63 -0.38 -16.23
CA ASP A 42 12.42 -0.39 -17.07
C ASP A 42 11.35 0.64 -16.63
N ARG A 43 11.72 1.61 -15.80
CA ARG A 43 10.82 2.71 -15.38
C ARG A 43 10.62 3.69 -16.52
N VAL A 44 9.37 3.93 -16.90
CA VAL A 44 8.99 4.84 -17.98
C VAL A 44 8.27 6.04 -17.39
N VAL A 45 8.68 7.26 -17.78
CA VAL A 45 7.91 8.47 -17.52
C VAL A 45 6.77 8.51 -18.53
N ARG A 46 5.53 8.36 -18.06
CA ARG A 46 4.33 8.37 -18.90
C ARG A 46 3.71 9.76 -18.93
N GLU A 47 2.97 10.06 -19.99
CA GLU A 47 2.24 11.31 -20.08
C GLU A 47 1.24 11.47 -18.93
N PHE A 48 1.01 12.73 -18.53
CA PHE A 48 0.03 13.07 -17.53
C PHE A 48 -1.38 13.00 -18.11
N GLU A 49 -2.29 12.35 -17.39
CA GLU A 49 -3.70 12.24 -17.76
C GLU A 49 -4.60 12.43 -16.52
N TRP A 50 -5.65 13.19 -16.66
CA TRP A 50 -6.68 13.25 -15.61
C TRP A 50 -7.47 11.94 -15.50
N GLY A 51 -7.72 11.28 -16.63
CA GLY A 51 -8.38 9.97 -16.71
C GLY A 51 -9.87 10.00 -16.33
N LEU A 52 -10.59 11.08 -16.65
CA LEU A 52 -12.01 11.21 -16.27
C LEU A 52 -12.88 10.07 -16.81
N GLU A 53 -12.49 9.43 -17.91
CA GLU A 53 -13.19 8.27 -18.48
C GLU A 53 -13.26 7.10 -17.50
N TRP A 54 -12.30 6.95 -16.58
CA TRP A 54 -12.29 5.92 -15.55
C TRP A 54 -13.34 6.13 -14.46
N THR A 55 -13.80 7.37 -14.28
CA THR A 55 -14.77 7.69 -13.24
C THR A 55 -16.21 7.31 -13.62
N ARG A 56 -16.47 6.99 -14.89
CA ARG A 56 -17.83 6.69 -15.41
C ARG A 56 -18.51 5.52 -14.68
N ASN A 57 -17.72 4.54 -14.25
CA ASN A 57 -18.20 3.34 -13.56
C ASN A 57 -18.09 3.45 -12.03
N TRP A 58 -17.74 4.61 -11.49
CA TRP A 58 -17.73 4.79 -10.05
C TRP A 58 -19.16 4.88 -9.51
N PRO A 59 -19.49 4.18 -8.41
CA PRO A 59 -20.86 4.22 -7.85
C PRO A 59 -21.33 5.60 -7.43
N VAL A 60 -20.41 6.55 -7.31
CA VAL A 60 -20.65 7.96 -6.94
C VAL A 60 -20.50 8.91 -8.13
N ALA A 61 -20.47 8.37 -9.36
CA ALA A 61 -20.30 9.18 -10.56
C ALA A 61 -21.38 10.27 -10.67
N ASP A 62 -20.97 11.40 -11.22
CA ASP A 62 -21.80 12.56 -11.51
C ASP A 62 -21.40 13.12 -12.88
N SER A 63 -22.22 14.02 -13.44
CA SER A 63 -21.85 14.69 -14.67
C SER A 63 -20.51 15.40 -14.51
N ALA A 64 -19.54 15.09 -15.38
CA ALA A 64 -18.25 15.76 -15.38
C ALA A 64 -18.43 17.26 -15.65
N GLY A 65 -17.87 18.09 -14.78
CA GLY A 65 -17.75 19.52 -15.03
C GLY A 65 -16.72 19.83 -16.12
N SER A 66 -16.65 21.06 -16.55
CA SER A 66 -15.71 21.51 -17.60
C SER A 66 -14.24 21.47 -17.17
N ASP A 67 -13.96 21.58 -15.86
CA ASP A 67 -12.60 21.52 -15.28
C ASP A 67 -12.30 20.14 -14.68
N PRO A 68 -11.31 19.40 -15.23
CA PRO A 68 -10.98 18.05 -14.76
C PRO A 68 -10.52 17.99 -13.31
N LEU A 69 -9.70 18.95 -12.84
CA LEU A 69 -9.22 18.98 -11.47
C LEU A 69 -10.38 19.10 -10.47
N SER A 70 -11.23 20.10 -10.66
CA SER A 70 -12.40 20.31 -9.79
C SER A 70 -13.37 19.14 -9.83
N SER A 71 -13.50 18.49 -10.98
CA SER A 71 -14.36 17.30 -11.13
C SER A 71 -13.81 16.13 -10.33
N LEU A 72 -12.50 15.83 -10.41
CA LEU A 72 -11.88 14.75 -9.65
C LEU A 72 -11.90 15.02 -8.15
N ILE A 73 -11.64 16.25 -7.70
CA ILE A 73 -11.73 16.63 -6.29
C ILE A 73 -13.15 16.37 -5.77
N ARG A 74 -14.17 16.88 -6.46
CA ARG A 74 -15.58 16.69 -6.08
C ARG A 74 -15.96 15.21 -6.02
N LEU A 75 -15.57 14.41 -7.01
CA LEU A 75 -15.84 12.97 -7.04
C LEU A 75 -15.15 12.24 -5.89
N ASN A 76 -13.89 12.59 -5.59
CA ASN A 76 -13.16 12.01 -4.47
C ASN A 76 -13.75 12.42 -3.11
N ASP A 77 -14.25 13.65 -2.95
CA ASP A 77 -14.95 14.09 -1.74
C ASP A 77 -16.24 13.29 -1.54
N ARG A 78 -17.04 13.10 -2.58
CA ARG A 78 -18.25 12.25 -2.53
C ARG A 78 -17.92 10.81 -2.22
N ALA A 79 -16.94 10.22 -2.93
CA ALA A 79 -16.50 8.85 -2.71
C ALA A 79 -15.94 8.64 -1.28
N THR A 80 -15.30 9.65 -0.71
CA THR A 80 -14.78 9.59 0.67
C THR A 80 -15.91 9.69 1.68
N SER A 81 -16.87 10.60 1.48
CA SER A 81 -18.02 10.77 2.38
C SER A 81 -18.96 9.57 2.38
N ASP A 82 -19.14 8.92 1.23
CA ASP A 82 -19.90 7.67 1.08
C ASP A 82 -19.00 6.53 0.59
N SER A 83 -17.95 6.27 1.35
CA SER A 83 -17.01 5.20 1.00
C SER A 83 -17.60 3.79 1.11
N ALA A 84 -18.69 3.62 1.84
CA ALA A 84 -19.42 2.35 1.87
C ALA A 84 -19.98 2.02 0.49
N THR A 85 -20.62 2.98 -0.17
CA THR A 85 -21.10 2.84 -1.54
C THR A 85 -19.93 2.75 -2.53
N PHE A 86 -18.88 3.57 -2.38
CA PHE A 86 -17.73 3.55 -3.29
C PHE A 86 -17.02 2.18 -3.33
N TYR A 87 -16.88 1.52 -2.18
CA TYR A 87 -16.29 0.18 -2.07
C TYR A 87 -17.32 -0.95 -2.01
N ALA A 88 -18.60 -0.67 -2.28
CA ALA A 88 -19.61 -1.72 -2.41
C ALA A 88 -19.36 -2.60 -3.64
N TYR A 89 -19.73 -3.86 -3.51
CA TYR A 89 -19.65 -4.84 -4.60
C TYR A 89 -20.67 -5.95 -4.37
N THR A 90 -20.94 -6.69 -5.42
CA THR A 90 -21.62 -7.98 -5.32
C THR A 90 -20.56 -9.07 -5.28
N THR A 91 -20.66 -9.98 -4.32
CA THR A 91 -19.75 -11.14 -4.23
C THR A 91 -19.78 -11.93 -5.54
N PRO A 92 -18.63 -12.17 -6.18
CA PRO A 92 -18.55 -12.99 -7.39
C PRO A 92 -19.17 -14.37 -7.19
N SER A 93 -19.87 -14.86 -8.21
CA SER A 93 -20.49 -16.20 -8.17
C SER A 93 -19.65 -17.26 -8.91
N ASP A 94 -18.59 -16.84 -9.60
CA ASP A 94 -17.76 -17.67 -10.48
C ASP A 94 -16.42 -18.10 -9.88
N PHE A 95 -16.36 -18.21 -8.56
CA PHE A 95 -15.15 -18.70 -7.88
C PHE A 95 -14.80 -20.11 -8.34
N HIS A 96 -13.61 -20.24 -8.91
CA HIS A 96 -13.02 -21.50 -9.31
C HIS A 96 -11.65 -21.69 -8.64
N CYS A 97 -11.46 -22.77 -7.89
CA CYS A 97 -10.19 -23.09 -7.24
C CYS A 97 -9.68 -24.44 -7.78
N GLY A 98 -8.60 -24.40 -8.57
CA GLY A 98 -7.92 -25.55 -9.16
C GLY A 98 -6.47 -25.66 -8.69
N GLU A 99 -5.67 -26.40 -9.46
CA GLU A 99 -4.21 -26.56 -9.21
C GLU A 99 -3.45 -25.23 -9.29
N ASP A 100 -3.86 -24.34 -10.21
CA ASP A 100 -3.26 -23.03 -10.41
C ASP A 100 -3.67 -21.98 -9.34
N GLY A 101 -4.56 -22.33 -8.42
CA GLY A 101 -5.07 -21.44 -7.39
C GLY A 101 -6.53 -21.04 -7.60
N LEU A 102 -6.92 -19.95 -6.93
CA LEU A 102 -8.26 -19.36 -7.02
C LEU A 102 -8.34 -18.37 -8.17
N ARG A 103 -9.43 -18.45 -8.95
CA ARG A 103 -9.80 -17.48 -9.99
C ARG A 103 -11.24 -17.04 -9.80
N PHE A 104 -11.51 -15.77 -10.14
CA PHE A 104 -12.87 -15.21 -10.20
C PHE A 104 -12.87 -13.90 -11.00
N THR A 105 -14.03 -13.45 -11.44
CA THR A 105 -14.19 -12.17 -12.13
C THR A 105 -14.26 -11.04 -11.12
N SER A 106 -13.46 -9.98 -11.32
CA SER A 106 -13.52 -8.77 -10.50
C SER A 106 -14.87 -8.09 -10.62
N ALA A 107 -15.44 -7.65 -9.51
CA ALA A 107 -16.65 -6.84 -9.53
C ALA A 107 -16.41 -5.39 -10.03
N VAL A 108 -15.14 -4.98 -10.15
CA VAL A 108 -14.75 -3.71 -10.80
C VAL A 108 -14.25 -4.01 -12.21
N VAL A 109 -15.06 -3.60 -13.20
CA VAL A 109 -14.76 -3.89 -14.60
C VAL A 109 -13.93 -2.76 -15.21
N THR A 110 -12.83 -3.13 -15.87
CA THR A 110 -11.94 -2.23 -16.60
C THR A 110 -11.94 -2.57 -18.10
N PRO A 111 -11.42 -1.70 -18.97
CA PRO A 111 -11.28 -2.00 -20.40
C PRO A 111 -10.35 -3.19 -20.73
N TYR A 112 -9.60 -3.70 -19.75
CA TYR A 112 -8.62 -4.78 -19.90
C TYR A 112 -9.20 -6.08 -19.36
N GLU A 113 -9.53 -7.02 -20.26
CA GLU A 113 -10.16 -8.30 -19.88
C GLU A 113 -9.28 -9.11 -18.93
N GLU A 114 -7.97 -9.18 -19.19
CA GLU A 114 -7.00 -9.88 -18.35
C GLU A 114 -6.96 -9.30 -16.93
N ASN A 115 -7.08 -7.95 -16.77
CA ASN A 115 -7.12 -7.33 -15.47
C ASN A 115 -8.41 -7.63 -14.70
N ASN A 116 -9.51 -7.91 -15.40
CA ASN A 116 -10.79 -8.26 -14.80
C ASN A 116 -10.83 -9.70 -14.26
N ARG A 117 -9.86 -10.54 -14.62
CA ARG A 117 -9.72 -11.93 -14.13
C ARG A 117 -8.80 -11.98 -12.94
N VAL A 118 -9.36 -12.06 -11.74
CA VAL A 118 -8.58 -12.15 -10.51
C VAL A 118 -7.95 -13.53 -10.39
N LEU A 119 -6.67 -13.55 -10.04
CA LEU A 119 -5.90 -14.76 -9.73
C LEU A 119 -5.33 -14.66 -8.32
N ALA A 120 -5.38 -15.77 -7.57
CA ALA A 120 -4.71 -15.88 -6.28
C ALA A 120 -4.09 -17.27 -6.08
N LEU A 121 -2.84 -17.32 -5.67
CA LEU A 121 -2.19 -18.58 -5.33
C LEU A 121 -2.69 -19.06 -3.97
N TRP A 122 -3.18 -20.31 -3.92
CA TRP A 122 -3.75 -20.89 -2.73
C TRP A 122 -2.80 -21.85 -2.01
N PHE A 123 -2.58 -21.63 -0.72
CA PHE A 123 -1.72 -22.43 0.15
C PHE A 123 -2.52 -22.96 1.34
N PRO A 124 -3.34 -24.03 1.15
CA PRO A 124 -4.12 -24.60 2.24
C PRO A 124 -3.23 -25.28 3.27
N ALA A 125 -3.43 -24.98 4.54
CA ALA A 125 -2.80 -25.70 5.63
C ALA A 125 -3.47 -27.05 5.85
N ALA A 126 -2.70 -28.09 6.22
CA ALA A 126 -3.23 -29.42 6.46
C ALA A 126 -4.26 -29.45 7.61
N LYS A 127 -4.03 -28.60 8.64
CA LYS A 127 -4.93 -28.45 9.80
C LYS A 127 -5.14 -26.97 10.10
N PRO A 128 -5.95 -26.25 9.31
CA PRO A 128 -5.99 -24.80 9.34
C PRO A 128 -6.67 -24.21 10.59
N LYS A 129 -7.35 -24.99 11.41
CA LYS A 129 -8.13 -24.52 12.57
C LYS A 129 -9.01 -23.31 12.23
N LYS A 130 -9.55 -23.30 11.02
CA LYS A 130 -10.36 -22.20 10.44
C LYS A 130 -9.62 -20.86 10.27
N ARG A 131 -8.27 -20.86 10.24
CA ARG A 131 -7.44 -19.67 10.08
C ARG A 131 -7.00 -19.51 8.64
N ALA A 132 -7.26 -18.35 8.05
CA ALA A 132 -6.75 -18.01 6.74
C ALA A 132 -6.37 -16.53 6.64
N VAL A 133 -5.41 -16.21 5.78
CA VAL A 133 -4.98 -14.84 5.49
C VAL A 133 -4.95 -14.59 3.99
N VAL A 134 -5.38 -13.39 3.59
CA VAL A 134 -5.10 -12.84 2.26
C VAL A 134 -3.78 -12.08 2.33
N VAL A 135 -2.88 -12.32 1.37
CA VAL A 135 -1.58 -11.69 1.28
C VAL A 135 -1.53 -10.83 0.03
N LEU A 136 -1.38 -9.52 0.22
CA LEU A 136 -1.26 -8.51 -0.84
C LEU A 136 0.22 -8.14 -1.03
N PRO A 137 0.81 -8.42 -2.20
CA PRO A 137 2.21 -8.18 -2.46
C PRO A 137 2.52 -6.68 -2.66
N HIS A 138 3.80 -6.35 -2.82
CA HIS A 138 4.24 -5.01 -3.18
C HIS A 138 4.01 -4.72 -4.67
N TRP A 139 4.18 -3.44 -5.07
CA TRP A 139 4.08 -3.01 -6.46
C TRP A 139 5.14 -3.69 -7.35
N ASN A 140 4.74 -4.12 -8.53
CA ASN A 140 5.56 -4.89 -9.48
C ASN A 140 6.07 -6.23 -8.91
N ALA A 141 5.39 -6.79 -7.91
CA ALA A 141 5.68 -8.13 -7.44
C ALA A 141 5.36 -9.15 -8.53
N GLN A 142 6.31 -10.04 -8.78
CA GLN A 142 6.11 -11.23 -9.63
C GLN A 142 5.37 -12.32 -8.86
N LEU A 143 4.82 -13.29 -9.58
CA LEU A 143 3.95 -14.33 -9.04
C LEU A 143 4.62 -15.11 -7.89
N GLU A 144 5.93 -15.35 -7.97
CA GLU A 144 6.72 -16.10 -6.98
C GLU A 144 7.01 -15.32 -5.70
N GLN A 145 6.88 -14.00 -5.76
CA GLN A 145 7.15 -13.16 -4.59
C GLN A 145 6.02 -13.29 -3.58
N HIS A 146 6.39 -13.26 -2.29
CA HIS A 146 5.53 -13.57 -1.14
C HIS A 146 5.11 -15.03 -0.99
N VAL A 147 5.43 -15.92 -1.94
CA VAL A 147 5.16 -17.38 -1.85
C VAL A 147 5.86 -18.01 -0.64
N ALA A 148 7.10 -17.59 -0.35
CA ALA A 148 7.83 -18.10 0.81
C ALA A 148 7.11 -17.78 2.13
N LEU A 149 6.54 -16.58 2.28
CA LEU A 149 5.71 -16.20 3.44
C LEU A 149 4.45 -17.07 3.50
N CYS A 150 3.76 -17.27 2.39
CA CYS A 150 2.55 -18.11 2.33
C CYS A 150 2.85 -19.57 2.70
N ARG A 151 3.96 -20.13 2.22
CA ARG A 151 4.41 -21.49 2.59
C ARG A 151 4.74 -21.59 4.10
N LEU A 152 5.36 -20.55 4.65
CA LEU A 152 5.68 -20.50 6.08
C LEU A 152 4.40 -20.43 6.93
N LEU A 153 3.43 -19.59 6.58
CA LEU A 153 2.11 -19.52 7.23
C LEU A 153 1.38 -20.86 7.16
N ARG A 154 1.38 -21.49 5.98
CA ARG A 154 0.82 -22.84 5.79
C ARG A 154 1.45 -23.86 6.75
N ALA A 155 2.78 -23.85 6.89
CA ALA A 155 3.49 -24.75 7.80
C ALA A 155 3.10 -24.54 9.26
N PHE A 156 2.72 -23.32 9.64
CA PHE A 156 2.21 -22.97 10.97
C PHE A 156 0.69 -23.17 11.12
N GLY A 157 0.01 -23.78 10.17
CA GLY A 157 -1.42 -24.08 10.24
C GLY A 157 -2.32 -22.87 9.95
N ILE A 158 -1.82 -21.88 9.24
CA ILE A 158 -2.59 -20.75 8.71
C ILE A 158 -2.64 -20.90 7.19
N SER A 159 -3.81 -21.09 6.61
CA SER A 159 -3.97 -21.09 5.17
C SER A 159 -3.70 -19.70 4.61
N ALA A 160 -3.09 -19.60 3.43
CA ALA A 160 -2.73 -18.32 2.85
C ALA A 160 -3.17 -18.23 1.38
N LEU A 161 -3.74 -17.08 1.02
CA LEU A 161 -4.15 -16.74 -0.32
C LEU A 161 -3.36 -15.52 -0.79
N ARG A 162 -2.36 -15.73 -1.69
CA ARG A 162 -1.59 -14.63 -2.28
C ARG A 162 -2.35 -14.09 -3.48
N LEU A 163 -2.95 -12.91 -3.30
CA LEU A 163 -3.76 -12.26 -4.33
C LEU A 163 -2.86 -11.54 -5.36
N SER A 164 -3.10 -11.74 -6.65
CA SER A 164 -2.53 -10.90 -7.71
C SER A 164 -3.25 -9.57 -7.73
N LEU A 165 -2.50 -8.47 -7.53
CA LEU A 165 -3.05 -7.12 -7.55
C LEU A 165 -3.49 -6.72 -8.96
N PRO A 166 -4.36 -5.72 -9.14
CA PRO A 166 -4.71 -5.20 -10.45
C PRO A 166 -3.46 -4.86 -11.27
N TYR A 167 -3.47 -5.24 -12.53
CA TYR A 167 -2.37 -5.03 -13.50
C TYR A 167 -1.06 -5.76 -13.19
N HIS A 168 -1.07 -6.73 -12.26
CA HIS A 168 0.11 -7.55 -11.94
C HIS A 168 -0.04 -8.97 -12.47
N ASP A 169 1.10 -9.65 -12.62
CA ASP A 169 1.16 -11.05 -13.02
C ASP A 169 0.35 -11.30 -14.33
N LEU A 170 -0.53 -12.29 -14.35
CA LEU A 170 -1.42 -12.60 -15.49
C LEU A 170 -2.55 -11.58 -15.70
N ARG A 171 -2.67 -10.59 -14.83
CA ARG A 171 -3.63 -9.48 -14.97
C ARG A 171 -3.02 -8.27 -15.71
N MET A 172 -1.76 -8.36 -16.12
CA MET A 172 -1.05 -7.27 -16.79
C MET A 172 -1.44 -7.24 -18.26
N PRO A 173 -1.91 -6.10 -18.80
CA PRO A 173 -2.13 -5.90 -20.23
C PRO A 173 -0.85 -6.16 -21.05
N ALA A 174 -1.01 -6.68 -22.27
CA ALA A 174 0.09 -7.08 -23.12
C ALA A 174 1.03 -5.93 -23.51
N GLU A 175 0.54 -4.68 -23.50
CA GLU A 175 1.33 -3.48 -23.75
C GLU A 175 2.22 -3.05 -22.58
N LEU A 176 2.12 -3.73 -21.44
CA LEU A 176 2.88 -3.41 -20.25
C LEU A 176 3.94 -4.45 -19.94
N ASN A 177 5.09 -3.98 -19.47
CA ASN A 177 6.15 -4.81 -18.87
C ASN A 177 6.20 -4.66 -17.33
N ARG A 178 5.41 -3.73 -16.79
CA ARG A 178 5.34 -3.38 -15.39
C ARG A 178 3.90 -3.03 -15.04
N ALA A 179 3.53 -3.21 -13.79
CA ALA A 179 2.20 -2.85 -13.29
C ALA A 179 1.99 -1.32 -13.18
N ASP A 180 2.39 -0.57 -14.23
CA ASP A 180 2.34 0.89 -14.22
C ASP A 180 0.90 1.43 -14.22
N TYR A 181 -0.09 0.62 -14.62
CA TYR A 181 -1.50 1.04 -14.57
C TYR A 181 -2.10 0.95 -13.17
N ALA A 182 -1.49 0.19 -12.26
CA ALA A 182 -1.90 0.15 -10.87
C ALA A 182 -1.59 1.45 -10.12
N VAL A 183 -0.47 2.11 -10.49
CA VAL A 183 -0.03 3.41 -9.96
C VAL A 183 0.63 4.18 -11.08
N SER A 184 0.03 5.27 -11.52
CA SER A 184 0.49 5.98 -12.71
C SER A 184 0.20 7.47 -12.65
N SER A 185 0.65 8.16 -13.71
CA SER A 185 0.34 9.56 -14.01
C SER A 185 -1.10 9.78 -14.52
N ASN A 186 -1.86 8.72 -14.80
CA ASN A 186 -3.30 8.82 -14.97
C ASN A 186 -3.98 8.83 -13.59
N VAL A 187 -4.48 10.01 -13.20
CA VAL A 187 -4.92 10.29 -11.83
C VAL A 187 -6.13 9.43 -11.43
N ALA A 188 -7.16 9.38 -12.26
CA ALA A 188 -8.39 8.64 -11.95
C ALA A 188 -8.19 7.12 -12.09
N ARG A 189 -7.37 6.64 -13.04
CA ARG A 189 -7.06 5.21 -13.17
C ARG A 189 -6.39 4.65 -11.90
N THR A 190 -5.50 5.43 -11.27
CA THR A 190 -4.88 5.02 -10.00
C THR A 190 -5.93 4.84 -8.89
N VAL A 191 -6.96 5.69 -8.85
CA VAL A 191 -8.08 5.55 -7.91
C VAL A 191 -8.90 4.29 -8.24
N ASP A 192 -9.21 4.08 -9.52
CA ASP A 192 -9.99 2.92 -9.97
C ASP A 192 -9.26 1.59 -9.70
N ALA A 193 -7.96 1.51 -10.00
CA ALA A 193 -7.11 0.36 -9.68
C ALA A 193 -7.05 0.07 -8.17
N THR A 194 -7.00 1.11 -7.35
CA THR A 194 -7.03 0.97 -5.88
C THR A 194 -8.40 0.46 -5.43
N ARG A 195 -9.50 0.99 -5.98
CA ARG A 195 -10.86 0.51 -5.72
C ARG A 195 -10.97 -0.97 -6.07
N GLN A 196 -10.48 -1.36 -7.25
CA GLN A 196 -10.46 -2.75 -7.69
C GLN A 196 -9.68 -3.64 -6.71
N ALA A 197 -8.48 -3.24 -6.28
CA ALA A 197 -7.68 -4.00 -5.33
C ALA A 197 -8.40 -4.22 -3.98
N VAL A 198 -9.10 -3.19 -3.48
CA VAL A 198 -9.87 -3.28 -2.22
C VAL A 198 -11.06 -4.24 -2.38
N VAL A 199 -11.81 -4.11 -3.47
CA VAL A 199 -12.98 -4.96 -3.78
C VAL A 199 -12.55 -6.42 -3.99
N ASP A 200 -11.51 -6.67 -4.78
CA ASP A 200 -10.98 -8.02 -5.02
C ASP A 200 -10.47 -8.68 -3.74
N THR A 201 -9.86 -7.89 -2.84
CA THR A 201 -9.43 -8.37 -1.52
C THR A 201 -10.62 -8.82 -0.68
N ARG A 202 -11.70 -8.06 -0.67
CA ARG A 202 -12.92 -8.39 0.08
C ARG A 202 -13.65 -9.58 -0.55
N SER A 203 -13.70 -9.67 -1.87
CA SER A 203 -14.20 -10.86 -2.59
C SER A 203 -13.40 -12.13 -2.27
N ALA A 204 -12.07 -12.00 -2.13
CA ALA A 204 -11.23 -13.11 -1.70
C ALA A 204 -11.52 -13.55 -0.25
N LEU A 205 -11.88 -12.62 0.64
CA LEU A 205 -12.33 -12.93 2.00
C LEU A 205 -13.70 -13.63 1.99
N ASP A 206 -14.63 -13.24 1.10
CA ASP A 206 -15.92 -13.93 0.92
C ASP A 206 -15.71 -15.39 0.51
N TRP A 207 -14.78 -15.64 -0.42
CA TRP A 207 -14.43 -17.01 -0.79
C TRP A 207 -13.86 -17.80 0.38
N LEU A 208 -12.96 -17.23 1.17
CA LEU A 208 -12.42 -17.91 2.36
C LEU A 208 -13.52 -18.24 3.37
N GLU A 209 -14.44 -17.32 3.62
CA GLU A 209 -15.58 -17.55 4.50
C GLU A 209 -16.50 -18.66 3.99
N SER A 210 -16.80 -18.68 2.67
CA SER A 210 -17.57 -19.75 2.02
C SER A 210 -16.91 -21.14 2.15
N ARG A 211 -15.57 -21.18 2.35
CA ARG A 211 -14.79 -22.39 2.61
C ARG A 211 -14.72 -22.76 4.11
N GLY A 212 -15.45 -22.05 4.96
CA GLY A 212 -15.55 -22.31 6.38
C GLY A 212 -14.44 -21.70 7.25
N TYR A 213 -13.66 -20.75 6.71
CA TYR A 213 -12.69 -19.98 7.50
C TYR A 213 -13.40 -18.84 8.24
N ASP A 214 -13.27 -18.78 9.56
CA ASP A 214 -13.87 -17.75 10.42
C ASP A 214 -12.85 -16.92 11.21
N ARG A 215 -11.56 -17.25 11.08
CA ARG A 215 -10.43 -16.51 11.64
C ARG A 215 -9.62 -15.91 10.49
N LEU A 216 -10.12 -14.78 10.00
CA LEU A 216 -9.58 -14.13 8.82
C LEU A 216 -8.54 -13.08 9.18
N GLY A 217 -7.45 -13.06 8.40
CA GLY A 217 -6.40 -12.06 8.48
C GLY A 217 -6.06 -11.46 7.14
N LEU A 218 -5.38 -10.34 7.17
CA LEU A 218 -4.92 -9.60 5.98
C LEU A 218 -3.48 -9.17 6.19
N VAL A 219 -2.64 -9.41 5.20
CA VAL A 219 -1.23 -8.98 5.17
C VAL A 219 -1.00 -8.16 3.91
N GLY A 220 -0.50 -6.95 4.04
CA GLY A 220 -0.12 -6.11 2.91
C GLY A 220 1.30 -5.61 3.04
N THR A 221 2.04 -5.60 1.93
CA THR A 221 3.41 -5.08 1.85
C THR A 221 3.49 -3.94 0.85
N SER A 222 4.06 -2.79 1.24
CA SER A 222 4.26 -1.62 0.37
C SER A 222 2.93 -1.15 -0.24
N LEU A 223 2.76 -1.14 -1.57
CA LEU A 223 1.48 -0.85 -2.22
C LEU A 223 0.35 -1.72 -1.65
N GLY A 224 0.61 -3.01 -1.46
CA GLY A 224 -0.34 -3.92 -0.83
C GLY A 224 -0.72 -3.52 0.59
N SER A 225 0.14 -2.81 1.34
CA SER A 225 -0.20 -2.30 2.68
C SER A 225 -1.20 -1.14 2.63
N CYS A 226 -1.12 -0.29 1.60
CA CYS A 226 -2.11 0.77 1.37
C CYS A 226 -3.49 0.16 1.05
N TYR A 227 -3.52 -0.81 0.15
CA TYR A 227 -4.74 -1.55 -0.20
C TYR A 227 -5.31 -2.33 1.01
N ALA A 228 -4.43 -3.00 1.78
CA ALA A 228 -4.83 -3.70 3.00
C ALA A 228 -5.43 -2.77 4.06
N PHE A 229 -4.91 -1.54 4.19
CA PHE A 229 -5.47 -0.58 5.14
C PHE A 229 -6.88 -0.15 4.72
N LEU A 230 -7.07 0.17 3.45
CA LEU A 230 -8.38 0.55 2.89
C LEU A 230 -9.38 -0.60 3.00
N ALA A 231 -8.99 -1.82 2.60
CA ALA A 231 -9.82 -3.01 2.77
C ALA A 231 -10.14 -3.25 4.25
N GLY A 232 -9.15 -3.18 5.14
CA GLY A 232 -9.32 -3.36 6.57
C GLY A 232 -10.19 -2.31 7.26
N ALA A 233 -10.29 -1.10 6.68
CA ALA A 233 -11.21 -0.07 7.15
C ALA A 233 -12.69 -0.35 6.75
N HIS A 234 -12.91 -1.19 5.73
CA HIS A 234 -14.23 -1.51 5.18
C HIS A 234 -14.62 -2.99 5.39
N GLU A 235 -13.88 -3.72 6.27
CA GLU A 235 -14.06 -5.15 6.47
C GLU A 235 -14.01 -5.51 7.96
N ASP A 236 -15.14 -5.89 8.52
CA ASP A 236 -15.33 -6.13 9.96
C ASP A 236 -15.00 -7.58 10.39
N ARG A 237 -14.86 -8.51 9.44
CA ARG A 237 -14.54 -9.94 9.71
C ARG A 237 -13.07 -10.18 10.08
N LEU A 238 -12.19 -9.19 9.86
CA LEU A 238 -10.75 -9.33 10.06
C LEU A 238 -10.36 -9.33 11.55
N ARG A 239 -9.76 -10.42 12.02
CA ARG A 239 -9.21 -10.54 13.37
C ARG A 239 -7.77 -10.03 13.48
N ALA A 240 -7.02 -10.11 12.40
CA ALA A 240 -5.61 -9.69 12.34
C ALA A 240 -5.29 -8.95 11.04
N ARG A 241 -4.58 -7.84 11.15
CA ARG A 241 -4.13 -7.02 10.01
C ARG A 241 -2.66 -6.71 10.14
N VAL A 242 -1.90 -6.89 9.06
CA VAL A 242 -0.47 -6.60 9.01
C VAL A 242 -0.21 -5.60 7.89
N PHE A 243 0.43 -4.49 8.23
CA PHE A 243 0.83 -3.42 7.34
C PHE A 243 2.36 -3.32 7.36
N ASN A 244 2.97 -3.85 6.31
CA ASN A 244 4.42 -3.89 6.17
C ASN A 244 4.86 -2.83 5.17
N THR A 245 5.62 -1.83 5.62
CA THR A 245 5.91 -0.55 4.95
C THR A 245 4.62 0.17 4.54
N PHE A 246 4.21 1.14 5.30
CA PHE A 246 2.90 1.80 5.20
C PHE A 246 3.03 3.33 5.25
N SER A 247 2.01 4.04 4.77
CA SER A 247 1.96 5.50 4.75
C SER A 247 0.61 6.03 5.16
N TYR A 248 0.59 7.27 5.66
CA TYR A 248 -0.63 8.01 5.97
C TYR A 248 -1.30 8.56 4.71
N TYR A 249 -0.51 9.14 3.78
CA TYR A 249 -0.96 9.61 2.49
C TYR A 249 -0.32 8.81 1.35
N PHE A 250 -1.14 8.30 0.45
CA PHE A 250 -0.65 7.62 -0.75
C PHE A 250 0.06 8.58 -1.70
N ALA A 251 -0.50 9.77 -1.90
CA ALA A 251 0.09 10.82 -2.74
C ALA A 251 1.52 11.21 -2.30
N ASP A 252 1.77 11.25 -0.99
CA ASP A 252 3.11 11.60 -0.46
C ASP A 252 4.17 10.57 -0.79
N VAL A 253 3.82 9.29 -0.85
CA VAL A 253 4.73 8.23 -1.29
C VAL A 253 5.13 8.46 -2.74
N ILE A 254 4.16 8.75 -3.60
CA ILE A 254 4.44 9.02 -5.02
C ILE A 254 5.28 10.28 -5.18
N TRP A 255 5.01 11.30 -4.36
CA TRP A 255 5.70 12.59 -4.43
C TRP A 255 7.14 12.56 -3.94
N THR A 256 7.45 11.76 -2.93
CA THR A 256 8.75 11.78 -2.24
C THR A 256 9.53 10.49 -2.33
N GLY A 257 8.90 9.40 -2.78
CA GLY A 257 9.50 8.08 -2.79
C GLY A 257 10.59 7.92 -3.87
N LEU A 258 11.67 7.22 -3.51
CA LEU A 258 12.76 6.91 -4.42
C LEU A 258 12.27 6.13 -5.66
N THR A 259 11.40 5.15 -5.47
CA THR A 259 10.94 4.24 -6.53
C THR A 259 9.90 4.87 -7.46
N THR A 260 9.29 5.98 -7.05
CA THR A 260 8.17 6.64 -7.74
C THR A 260 8.58 7.94 -8.45
N ARG A 261 9.87 8.28 -8.47
CA ARG A 261 10.40 9.51 -9.09
C ARG A 261 9.94 9.72 -10.54
N HIS A 262 9.87 8.65 -11.33
CA HIS A 262 9.41 8.70 -12.72
C HIS A 262 7.93 9.09 -12.84
N ILE A 263 7.07 8.64 -11.91
CA ILE A 263 5.67 9.07 -11.85
C ILE A 263 5.59 10.53 -11.42
N ARG A 264 6.40 10.92 -10.43
CA ARG A 264 6.46 12.31 -9.96
C ARG A 264 6.85 13.27 -11.10
N GLN A 265 7.79 12.87 -11.96
CA GLN A 265 8.19 13.67 -13.13
C GLN A 265 7.02 13.93 -14.09
N SER A 266 6.11 12.99 -14.26
CA SER A 266 4.90 13.16 -15.09
C SER A 266 3.95 14.23 -14.55
N PHE A 267 4.01 14.53 -13.26
CA PHE A 267 3.16 15.52 -12.60
C PHE A 267 3.74 16.95 -12.65
N ASP A 268 5.03 17.11 -13.02
CA ASP A 268 5.70 18.43 -13.01
C ASP A 268 4.99 19.44 -13.92
N GLY A 269 4.61 20.59 -13.35
CA GLY A 269 3.89 21.65 -14.05
C GLY A 269 2.41 21.33 -14.38
N ARG A 270 1.88 20.18 -13.94
CA ARG A 270 0.51 19.73 -14.19
C ARG A 270 -0.37 19.75 -12.95
N ILE A 271 0.16 19.28 -11.83
CA ILE A 271 -0.54 19.16 -10.55
C ILE A 271 0.46 19.30 -9.42
N ASP A 272 0.07 19.90 -8.31
CA ASP A 272 0.88 19.94 -7.09
C ASP A 272 0.48 18.81 -6.09
N LEU A 273 1.23 18.70 -4.99
CA LEU A 273 1.00 17.65 -3.99
C LEU A 273 -0.37 17.78 -3.31
N GLU A 274 -0.82 19.00 -3.01
CA GLU A 274 -2.10 19.21 -2.32
C GLU A 274 -3.27 18.88 -3.25
N GLN A 275 -3.16 19.26 -4.52
CA GLN A 275 -4.13 18.87 -5.55
C GLN A 275 -4.16 17.35 -5.74
N LEU A 276 -2.99 16.69 -5.78
CA LEU A 276 -2.92 15.23 -5.87
C LEU A 276 -3.53 14.54 -4.63
N ARG A 277 -3.27 15.07 -3.43
CA ARG A 277 -3.92 14.60 -2.20
C ARG A 277 -5.45 14.71 -2.26
N ALA A 278 -5.95 15.81 -2.79
CA ALA A 278 -7.38 16.02 -2.97
C ALA A 278 -7.99 15.05 -4.00
N CYS A 279 -7.32 14.85 -5.16
CA CYS A 279 -7.74 13.91 -6.19
C CYS A 279 -7.61 12.44 -5.79
N TRP A 280 -6.81 12.11 -4.78
CA TRP A 280 -6.61 10.76 -4.25
C TRP A 280 -7.11 10.60 -2.81
N LYS A 281 -8.03 11.46 -2.39
CA LYS A 281 -8.56 11.45 -1.03
C LYS A 281 -9.20 10.13 -0.65
N VAL A 282 -10.01 9.53 -1.55
CA VAL A 282 -10.71 8.26 -1.31
C VAL A 282 -9.77 7.05 -1.22
N ILE A 283 -8.56 7.15 -1.75
CA ILE A 283 -7.54 6.08 -1.67
C ILE A 283 -6.46 6.36 -0.63
N ALA A 284 -6.57 7.47 0.11
CA ALA A 284 -5.62 7.81 1.17
C ALA A 284 -6.01 7.11 2.49
N PRO A 285 -5.12 6.33 3.12
CA PRO A 285 -5.35 5.79 4.46
C PRO A 285 -5.77 6.85 5.47
N ALA A 286 -5.25 8.08 5.34
CA ALA A 286 -5.61 9.24 6.15
C ALA A 286 -7.12 9.48 6.27
N SER A 287 -7.87 9.26 5.19
CA SER A 287 -9.31 9.50 5.13
C SER A 287 -10.13 8.49 5.95
N PHE A 288 -9.54 7.35 6.30
CA PHE A 288 -10.29 6.24 6.90
C PHE A 288 -9.74 5.77 8.26
N VAL A 289 -8.87 6.54 8.89
CA VAL A 289 -8.31 6.15 10.20
C VAL A 289 -9.38 6.05 11.27
N ASP A 290 -10.40 6.92 11.26
CA ASP A 290 -11.53 6.85 12.20
C ASP A 290 -12.38 5.59 11.96
N ARG A 291 -12.70 5.31 10.69
CA ARG A 291 -13.40 4.08 10.31
C ARG A 291 -12.61 2.83 10.68
N PHE A 292 -11.30 2.82 10.40
CA PHE A 292 -10.39 1.74 10.77
C PHE A 292 -10.33 1.53 12.29
N ALA A 293 -10.30 2.60 13.07
CA ALA A 293 -10.30 2.53 14.54
C ALA A 293 -11.58 1.93 15.11
N GLY A 294 -12.70 2.07 14.41
CA GLY A 294 -13.97 1.42 14.78
C GLY A 294 -14.00 -0.09 14.48
N GLN A 295 -13.05 -0.62 13.72
CA GLN A 295 -13.00 -2.04 13.38
C GLN A 295 -12.40 -2.87 14.53
N LYS A 296 -12.98 -4.04 14.75
CA LYS A 296 -12.44 -5.03 15.70
C LYS A 296 -11.17 -5.68 15.15
N GLY A 297 -10.41 -6.35 16.03
CA GLY A 297 -9.20 -7.08 15.66
C GLY A 297 -7.92 -6.29 15.92
N ARG A 298 -6.79 -7.02 15.84
CA ARG A 298 -5.46 -6.52 16.18
C ARG A 298 -4.68 -6.13 14.93
N SER A 299 -3.77 -5.19 15.06
CA SER A 299 -2.96 -4.72 13.94
C SER A 299 -1.46 -4.80 14.24
N LEU A 300 -0.66 -5.17 13.22
CA LEU A 300 0.80 -5.08 13.24
C LEU A 300 1.23 -4.08 12.19
N PHE A 301 2.01 -3.08 12.61
CA PHE A 301 2.63 -2.09 11.74
C PHE A 301 4.14 -2.30 11.73
N ILE A 302 4.73 -2.47 10.56
CA ILE A 302 6.20 -2.64 10.38
C ILE A 302 6.68 -1.57 9.41
N TYR A 303 7.77 -0.86 9.74
CA TYR A 303 8.40 0.09 8.82
C TYR A 303 9.92 0.13 8.97
N GLY A 304 10.60 0.55 7.91
CA GLY A 304 12.04 0.75 7.87
C GLY A 304 12.43 2.17 8.31
N LYS A 305 13.39 2.28 9.24
CA LYS A 305 13.91 3.60 9.70
C LYS A 305 14.79 4.31 8.66
N CYS A 306 15.20 3.60 7.61
CA CYS A 306 16.01 4.12 6.51
C CYS A 306 15.26 3.96 5.18
N ASP A 307 13.93 3.86 5.19
CA ASP A 307 13.11 3.68 4.01
C ASP A 307 13.07 4.98 3.19
N THR A 308 13.54 4.91 1.95
CA THR A 308 13.59 6.02 0.99
C THR A 308 12.40 6.02 0.02
N THR A 309 11.62 4.96 -0.01
CA THR A 309 10.39 4.85 -0.80
C THR A 309 9.16 5.26 0.02
N PHE A 310 9.06 4.74 1.25
CA PHE A 310 8.09 5.16 2.26
C PHE A 310 8.83 5.89 3.38
N PRO A 311 9.18 7.18 3.22
CA PRO A 311 9.97 7.89 4.22
C PRO A 311 9.39 7.74 5.62
N PRO A 312 10.22 7.47 6.65
CA PRO A 312 9.77 7.15 8.01
C PRO A 312 8.76 8.13 8.58
N ARG A 313 8.88 9.43 8.24
CA ARG A 313 7.94 10.47 8.67
C ARG A 313 6.48 10.17 8.30
N LEU A 314 6.25 9.50 7.15
CA LEU A 314 4.89 9.16 6.68
C LEU A 314 4.30 8.00 7.50
N SER A 315 5.11 6.99 7.82
CA SER A 315 4.73 5.89 8.71
C SER A 315 4.50 6.38 10.14
N GLU A 316 5.38 7.23 10.65
CA GLU A 316 5.27 7.81 11.99
C GLU A 316 4.03 8.71 12.13
N GLN A 317 3.65 9.42 11.07
CA GLN A 317 2.40 10.19 11.04
C GLN A 317 1.19 9.25 11.21
N MET A 318 1.13 8.15 10.47
CA MET A 318 0.08 7.14 10.63
C MET A 318 0.04 6.61 12.08
N ILE A 319 1.19 6.26 12.65
CA ILE A 319 1.25 5.71 14.01
C ILE A 319 0.78 6.72 15.07
N ARG A 320 1.07 8.01 14.91
CA ARG A 320 0.51 9.03 15.80
C ARG A 320 -1.02 9.01 15.78
N GLU A 321 -1.62 8.91 14.59
CA GLU A 321 -3.08 8.86 14.44
C GLU A 321 -3.70 7.55 14.98
N ILE A 322 -3.05 6.42 14.77
CA ILE A 322 -3.44 5.10 15.32
C ILE A 322 -3.42 5.12 16.85
N ARG A 323 -2.36 5.68 17.44
CA ARG A 323 -2.23 5.83 18.91
C ARG A 323 -3.26 6.78 19.50
N ARG A 324 -3.52 7.91 18.84
CA ARG A 324 -4.53 8.89 19.27
C ARG A 324 -5.91 8.25 19.39
N ARG A 325 -6.24 7.30 18.52
CA ARG A 325 -7.51 6.56 18.50
C ARG A 325 -7.50 5.28 19.33
N ARG A 326 -6.41 4.98 20.02
CA ARG A 326 -6.26 3.80 20.89
C ARG A 326 -6.52 2.46 20.17
N VAL A 327 -6.17 2.37 18.89
CA VAL A 327 -6.26 1.11 18.13
C VAL A 327 -5.33 0.06 18.76
N ASP A 328 -5.81 -1.17 18.97
CA ASP A 328 -4.95 -2.27 19.41
C ASP A 328 -3.92 -2.62 18.33
N HIS A 329 -2.67 -2.27 18.58
CA HIS A 329 -1.60 -2.46 17.63
C HIS A 329 -0.27 -2.83 18.25
N LYS A 330 0.53 -3.56 17.47
CA LYS A 330 1.96 -3.75 17.66
C LYS A 330 2.71 -2.92 16.62
N LEU A 331 3.77 -2.24 17.03
CA LEU A 331 4.67 -1.50 16.14
C LEU A 331 6.05 -2.13 16.14
N VAL A 332 6.62 -2.31 14.95
CA VAL A 332 7.99 -2.76 14.72
C VAL A 332 8.69 -1.77 13.79
N ALA A 333 9.77 -1.16 14.25
CA ALA A 333 10.62 -0.27 13.47
C ALA A 333 11.97 -0.92 13.23
N LEU A 334 12.25 -1.32 12.00
CA LEU A 334 13.49 -2.03 11.63
C LEU A 334 14.55 -1.03 11.14
N PRO A 335 15.84 -1.23 11.46
CA PRO A 335 16.92 -0.37 10.99
C PRO A 335 17.31 -0.68 9.53
N CYS A 336 16.33 -0.76 8.63
CA CYS A 336 16.50 -1.05 7.21
C CYS A 336 15.72 -0.03 6.36
N GLY A 337 15.87 -0.10 5.05
CA GLY A 337 15.08 0.63 4.07
C GLY A 337 14.04 -0.27 3.40
N HIS A 338 13.52 0.20 2.27
CA HIS A 338 12.45 -0.47 1.52
C HIS A 338 12.91 -1.76 0.84
N TYR A 339 14.04 -1.67 0.11
CA TYR A 339 14.63 -2.82 -0.58
C TYR A 339 15.39 -3.74 0.37
N THR A 340 16.13 -3.14 1.31
CA THR A 340 16.93 -3.90 2.27
C THR A 340 16.09 -4.67 3.28
N LEU A 341 14.80 -4.37 3.42
CA LEU A 341 13.85 -5.21 4.14
C LEU A 341 13.80 -6.63 3.56
N GLY A 342 13.95 -6.79 2.23
CA GLY A 342 14.03 -8.07 1.54
C GLY A 342 15.38 -8.78 1.65
N GLU A 343 16.40 -8.17 2.27
CA GLU A 343 17.74 -8.74 2.44
C GLU A 343 17.92 -9.37 3.84
N SER A 344 18.91 -10.26 3.97
CA SER A 344 19.31 -10.78 5.29
C SER A 344 20.01 -9.68 6.11
N PRO A 345 19.77 -9.59 7.42
CA PRO A 345 18.90 -10.45 8.24
C PRO A 345 17.43 -10.01 8.26
N PHE A 346 17.08 -8.83 7.71
CA PHE A 346 15.81 -8.15 7.91
C PHE A 346 14.61 -8.98 7.42
N LYS A 347 14.72 -9.65 6.28
CA LYS A 347 13.65 -10.51 5.75
C LYS A 347 13.23 -11.64 6.72
N PHE A 348 14.17 -12.17 7.50
CA PHE A 348 13.87 -13.21 8.50
C PHE A 348 13.23 -12.61 9.75
N ILE A 349 13.70 -11.43 10.18
CA ILE A 349 13.10 -10.70 11.31
C ILE A 349 11.68 -10.31 10.96
N ASP A 350 11.46 -9.78 9.76
CA ASP A 350 10.16 -9.39 9.24
C ASP A 350 9.19 -10.58 9.19
N ALA A 351 9.58 -11.67 8.55
CA ALA A 351 8.79 -12.91 8.49
C ALA A 351 8.45 -13.45 9.90
N TYR A 352 9.39 -13.42 10.83
CA TYR A 352 9.15 -13.80 12.22
C TYR A 352 8.11 -12.91 12.90
N GLN A 353 8.19 -11.57 12.71
CA GLN A 353 7.23 -10.62 13.29
C GLN A 353 5.83 -10.87 12.74
N ILE A 354 5.70 -11.07 11.43
CA ILE A 354 4.41 -11.35 10.77
C ILE A 354 3.83 -12.67 11.27
N CYS A 355 4.58 -13.77 11.17
CA CYS A 355 4.10 -15.10 11.54
C CYS A 355 3.75 -15.20 13.02
N SER A 356 4.63 -14.69 13.92
CA SER A 356 4.39 -14.71 15.36
C SER A 356 3.17 -13.87 15.78
N PHE A 357 2.93 -12.75 15.10
CA PHE A 357 1.76 -11.92 15.33
C PHE A 357 0.48 -12.63 14.88
N LEU A 358 0.44 -13.17 13.66
CA LEU A 358 -0.72 -13.87 13.12
C LEU A 358 -1.09 -15.12 13.94
N LEU A 359 -0.08 -15.88 14.39
CA LEU A 359 -0.31 -17.05 15.25
C LEU A 359 -0.98 -16.73 16.59
N ARG A 360 -0.75 -15.52 17.13
CA ARG A 360 -1.35 -15.07 18.40
C ARG A 360 -2.68 -14.34 18.21
N SER A 361 -2.98 -13.88 17.00
CA SER A 361 -4.13 -13.02 16.73
C SER A 361 -5.24 -13.74 15.97
N LEU A 362 -4.93 -14.85 15.31
CA LEU A 362 -5.85 -15.77 14.64
C LEU A 362 -5.94 -17.08 15.45
#